data_224c5310889b6d588476b6a3a5674d5e
#
_entry.id   224c5310889b6d588476b6a3a5674d5e
#
_cell.length_a   1.000
_cell.length_b   1.000
_cell.length_c   1.000
_cell.angle_alpha   90.00
_cell.angle_beta   90.00
_cell.angle_gamma   90.00
#
_symmetry.space_group_name_H-M   'P 1'
#
loop_
_entity.id
_entity.type
_entity.pdbx_description
1 polymer ?
#
loop_
_entity_poly.entity_id
_entity_poly.type
_entity_poly.pdbx_seq_one_letter_code
_entity_poly.pdbx_strand_id
1 'polypeptide(L)' 'MNKYLWAECPSDLWPTIKTIMAKSYNDSVEKLIVKYGNELDDDDILNTIEDWEQLREYLNENYSIALSDLEIYEEL' A
#
# COMPACT_ATOMS: atom_id res chain seq x y z
N MET A 1 -15.98 7.65 6.97
CA MET A 1 -14.75 7.04 6.46
C MET A 1 -13.68 7.00 7.52
N ASN A 2 -12.76 6.05 7.41
CA ASN A 2 -11.64 5.92 8.33
C ASN A 2 -10.35 6.35 7.64
N LYS A 3 -9.38 6.78 8.42
CA LYS A 3 -8.06 7.09 7.91
C LYS A 3 -7.11 5.94 8.28
N TYR A 4 -6.38 5.43 7.29
CA TYR A 4 -5.39 4.37 7.47
C TYR A 4 -3.99 4.92 7.18
N LEU A 5 -2.98 4.36 7.83
CA LEU A 5 -1.60 4.78 7.62
C LEU A 5 -0.69 3.58 7.40
N TRP A 6 0.38 3.83 6.69
CA TRP A 6 1.49 2.88 6.53
C TRP A 6 2.78 3.67 6.28
N ALA A 7 3.91 3.02 6.45
CA ALA A 7 5.20 3.59 6.12
C ALA A 7 5.73 2.98 4.83
N GLU A 8 6.21 3.80 3.93
CA GLU A 8 6.85 3.37 2.70
C GLU A 8 8.33 3.69 2.81
N CYS A 9 9.18 2.67 2.65
CA CYS A 9 10.62 2.80 2.81
C CYS A 9 11.34 2.29 1.56
N PRO A 10 11.63 3.17 0.60
CA PRO A 10 12.48 2.81 -0.54
C PRO A 10 13.90 2.53 -0.05
N SER A 11 14.65 1.68 -0.78
CA SER A 11 15.95 1.18 -0.31
C SER A 11 16.99 2.26 -0.03
N ASP A 12 16.93 3.39 -0.73
CA ASP A 12 17.93 4.45 -0.61
C ASP A 12 17.40 5.74 0.03
N LEU A 13 16.18 5.72 0.55
CA LEU A 13 15.52 6.92 1.07
C LEU A 13 14.99 6.69 2.48
N TRP A 14 14.70 7.79 3.15
CA TRP A 14 14.08 7.76 4.47
C TRP A 14 12.63 7.24 4.38
N PRO A 15 12.15 6.54 5.40
CA PRO A 15 10.74 6.13 5.44
C PRO A 15 9.81 7.33 5.38
N THR A 16 8.72 7.18 4.63
CA THR A 16 7.68 8.19 4.51
C THR A 16 6.39 7.63 5.05
N ILE A 17 5.74 8.35 5.95
CA ILE A 17 4.43 7.98 6.47
C ILE A 17 3.38 8.48 5.50
N LYS A 18 2.50 7.59 5.08
CA LYS A 18 1.42 7.89 4.12
C LYS A 18 0.08 7.52 4.73
N THR A 19 -0.95 8.21 4.28
CA THR A 19 -2.32 7.95 4.74
C THR A 19 -3.28 7.83 3.57
N ILE A 20 -4.41 7.17 3.81
CA ILE A 20 -5.48 7.06 2.84
C ILE A 20 -6.83 7.00 3.56
N MET A 21 -7.84 7.61 2.96
CA MET A 21 -9.21 7.54 3.45
C MET A 21 -9.94 6.38 2.78
N ALA A 22 -10.63 5.57 3.56
CA ALA A 22 -11.37 4.44 3.03
C ALA A 22 -12.51 4.07 3.98
N LYS A 23 -13.48 3.32 3.47
CA LYS A 23 -14.65 2.90 4.24
C LYS A 23 -14.32 1.80 5.25
N SER A 24 -13.35 0.94 4.91
CA SER A 24 -12.95 -0.20 5.72
C SER A 24 -11.50 -0.56 5.41
N TYR A 25 -10.95 -1.49 6.19
CA TYR A 25 -9.60 -2.00 5.92
C TYR A 25 -9.50 -2.59 4.51
N ASN A 26 -10.46 -3.43 4.12
CA ASN A 26 -10.44 -4.04 2.79
C ASN A 26 -10.54 -2.99 1.69
N ASP A 27 -11.36 -1.97 1.87
CA ASP A 27 -11.47 -0.88 0.92
C ASP A 27 -10.15 -0.13 0.78
N SER A 28 -9.44 0.09 1.90
CA SER A 28 -8.13 0.75 1.85
C SER A 28 -7.11 -0.08 1.08
N VAL A 29 -7.11 -1.39 1.28
CA VAL A 29 -6.21 -2.30 0.55
C VAL A 29 -6.48 -2.25 -0.95
N GLU A 30 -7.75 -2.32 -1.35
CA GLU A 30 -8.12 -2.24 -2.77
C GLU A 30 -7.67 -0.93 -3.41
N LYS A 31 -7.89 0.19 -2.72
CA LYS A 31 -7.48 1.50 -3.21
C LYS A 31 -5.95 1.59 -3.36
N LEU A 32 -5.22 1.01 -2.42
CA LEU A 32 -3.76 1.05 -2.46
C LEU A 32 -3.19 0.15 -3.55
N ILE A 33 -3.80 -1.00 -3.80
CA ILE A 33 -3.41 -1.85 -4.91
C ILE A 33 -3.55 -1.09 -6.23
N VAL A 34 -4.67 -0.42 -6.44
CA VAL A 34 -4.91 0.39 -7.64
C VAL A 34 -3.90 1.54 -7.72
N LYS A 35 -3.67 2.22 -6.59
CA LYS A 35 -2.73 3.34 -6.53
C LYS A 35 -1.31 2.92 -6.93
N TYR A 36 -0.79 1.86 -6.32
CA TYR A 36 0.56 1.39 -6.62
C TYR A 36 0.67 0.83 -8.04
N GLY A 37 -0.34 0.09 -8.48
CA GLY A 37 -0.36 -0.42 -9.84
C GLY A 37 -0.30 0.68 -10.88
N ASN A 38 -1.03 1.77 -10.67
CA ASN A 38 -1.03 2.91 -11.59
C ASN A 38 0.26 3.72 -11.49
N GLU A 39 0.77 3.97 -10.30
CA GLU A 39 2.00 4.74 -10.11
C GLU A 39 3.21 4.05 -10.70
N LEU A 40 3.28 2.73 -10.57
CA LEU A 40 4.40 1.93 -11.07
C LEU A 40 4.17 1.42 -12.49
N ASP A 41 3.00 1.70 -13.04
CA ASP A 41 2.58 1.22 -14.37
C ASP A 41 2.77 -0.30 -14.48
N ASP A 42 2.29 -1.03 -13.48
CA ASP A 42 2.47 -2.46 -13.33
C ASP A 42 1.12 -3.17 -13.29
N ASP A 43 0.76 -3.77 -14.43
CA ASP A 43 -0.51 -4.47 -14.57
C ASP A 43 -0.61 -5.72 -13.69
N ASP A 44 0.52 -6.33 -13.34
CA ASP A 44 0.51 -7.50 -12.46
C ASP A 44 0.00 -7.14 -11.07
N ILE A 45 0.34 -5.95 -10.57
CA ILE A 45 -0.22 -5.46 -9.30
C ILE A 45 -1.73 -5.37 -9.40
N LEU A 46 -2.24 -4.79 -10.48
CA LEU A 46 -3.68 -4.60 -10.68
C LEU A 46 -4.44 -5.92 -10.84
N ASN A 47 -3.81 -6.92 -11.43
CA ASN A 47 -4.48 -8.16 -11.85
C ASN A 47 -4.28 -9.34 -10.91
N THR A 48 -3.19 -9.37 -10.13
CA THR A 48 -2.84 -10.57 -9.34
C THR A 48 -2.75 -10.32 -7.85
N ILE A 49 -2.52 -9.09 -7.41
CA ILE A 49 -2.41 -8.77 -5.99
C ILE A 49 -3.80 -8.61 -5.40
N GLU A 50 -4.08 -9.32 -4.31
CA GLU A 50 -5.40 -9.34 -3.69
C GLU A 50 -5.41 -8.81 -2.25
N ASP A 51 -4.27 -8.78 -1.56
CA ASP A 51 -4.21 -8.31 -0.18
C ASP A 51 -2.92 -7.53 0.11
N TRP A 52 -2.85 -6.96 1.31
CA TRP A 52 -1.74 -6.10 1.71
C TRP A 52 -0.41 -6.88 1.81
N GLU A 53 -0.47 -8.11 2.31
CA GLU A 53 0.71 -8.96 2.44
C GLU A 53 1.33 -9.25 1.08
N GLN A 54 0.50 -9.60 0.10
CA GLN A 54 0.96 -9.84 -1.26
C GLN A 54 1.58 -8.58 -1.87
N LEU A 55 0.97 -7.43 -1.64
CA LEU A 55 1.49 -6.16 -2.13
C LEU A 55 2.85 -5.84 -1.52
N ARG A 56 2.99 -6.05 -0.21
CA ARG A 56 4.26 -5.84 0.49
C ARG A 56 5.38 -6.71 -0.11
N GLU A 57 5.11 -7.99 -0.27
CA GLU A 57 6.08 -8.93 -0.84
C GLU A 57 6.46 -8.56 -2.26
N TYR A 58 5.48 -8.24 -3.08
CA TYR A 58 5.70 -7.88 -4.48
C TYR A 58 6.56 -6.63 -4.61
N LEU A 59 6.24 -5.58 -3.87
CA LEU A 59 7.01 -4.33 -3.94
C LEU A 59 8.43 -4.50 -3.40
N ASN A 60 8.59 -5.31 -2.36
CA ASN A 60 9.92 -5.58 -1.82
C ASN A 60 10.78 -6.35 -2.82
N GLU A 61 10.23 -7.36 -3.46
CA GLU A 61 10.98 -8.19 -4.39
C GLU A 61 11.28 -7.51 -5.72
N ASN A 62 10.35 -6.71 -6.24
CA ASN A 62 10.46 -6.16 -7.59
C ASN A 62 10.93 -4.71 -7.63
N TYR A 63 10.75 -3.95 -6.56
CA TYR A 63 11.05 -2.51 -6.54
C TYR A 63 11.93 -2.11 -5.37
N SER A 64 12.29 -3.04 -4.50
CA SER A 64 13.07 -2.76 -3.29
C SER A 64 12.40 -1.70 -2.40
N ILE A 65 11.07 -1.73 -2.35
CA ILE A 65 10.27 -0.86 -1.50
C ILE A 65 9.71 -1.70 -0.36
N ALA A 66 10.04 -1.33 0.88
CA ALA A 66 9.50 -1.99 2.05
C ALA A 66 8.27 -1.22 2.55
N LEU A 67 7.19 -1.94 2.84
CA LEU A 67 5.97 -1.35 3.41
C LEU A 67 5.78 -1.88 4.83
N SER A 68 5.34 -0.99 5.73
CA SER A 68 4.95 -1.41 7.07
C SER A 68 3.57 -2.06 7.05
N ASP A 69 3.09 -2.49 8.21
CA ASP A 69 1.69 -2.90 8.35
C ASP A 69 0.78 -1.71 8.05
N LEU A 70 -0.37 -2.02 7.49
CA LEU A 70 -1.42 -1.03 7.25
C LEU A 70 -2.30 -0.99 8.49
N GLU A 71 -2.37 0.16 9.14
CA GLU A 71 -3.07 0.31 10.41
C GLU A 71 -4.12 1.41 10.32
N ILE A 72 -5.17 1.26 11.12
CA ILE A 72 -6.14 2.32 11.26
C ILE A 72 -5.52 3.45 12.08
N TYR A 73 -5.59 4.67 11.55
CA TYR A 73 -5.06 5.86 12.22
C TYR A 73 -6.17 6.63 12.91
N GLU A 74 -7.32 6.77 12.27
CA GLU A 74 -8.41 7.56 12.82
C GLU A 74 -9.76 7.09 12.26
N GLU A 75 -10.73 6.89 13.15
CA GLU A 75 -12.11 6.61 12.77
C GLU A 75 -12.88 7.93 12.74
N LEU A 76 -13.47 8.21 11.61
CA LEU A 76 -14.21 9.45 11.40
C LEU A 76 -15.70 9.23 11.23
#